data_607af50af5b03b280e1a534115d09244
#
_entry.id   607af50af5b03b280e1a534115d09244
#
_cell.length_a   1.000
_cell.length_b   1.000
_cell.length_c   1.000
_cell.angle_alpha   90.00
_cell.angle_beta   90.00
_cell.angle_gamma   90.00
#
_symmetry.space_group_name_H-M   'P 1'
#
loop_
_entity.id
_entity.type
_entity.pdbx_description
1 polymer ?
#
loop_
_entity_poly.entity_id
_entity_poly.type
_entity_poly.pdbx_seq_one_letter_code
_entity_poly.pdbx_strand_id
1 'polypeptide(L)'
;MVNEVPWLTVVTVVKDDLPGLEKTIRSLVGQVDLAGVEYLVVDSSENSTTVETAVKDSLLASALFSWCEPRGIYAAMNAGLSLARGKYIYYLNAGDLLADPQVIADLQQIINEAEPVWVVGQVEISEASGKTAVSKSWDYHTEKKALFARGAFPPHQGTIIRTDSLRAAGGFDAKYSISADYAAALSLSLVSDPLMTDRTIATFFEGGVSTERWQDSFREFHQARRLILKPRGFTSLVERFHYGKHFASVWLARNIRRS
;
A
#
# COMPACT_ATOMS: atom_id res chain seq x y z
N MET A 1 -8.79 -15.81 -28.91
CA MET A 1 -7.63 -15.23 -28.18
C MET A 1 -7.67 -15.80 -26.78
N VAL A 2 -6.65 -16.54 -26.37
CA VAL A 2 -6.54 -17.03 -24.99
C VAL A 2 -6.37 -15.77 -24.12
N ASN A 3 -7.31 -15.52 -23.20
CA ASN A 3 -7.14 -14.45 -22.21
C ASN A 3 -5.96 -14.84 -21.33
N GLU A 4 -4.76 -14.40 -21.67
CA GLU A 4 -3.59 -14.58 -20.81
C GLU A 4 -3.86 -13.90 -19.47
N VAL A 5 -3.56 -14.60 -18.39
CA VAL A 5 -3.67 -14.05 -17.03
C VAL A 5 -2.65 -12.93 -16.90
N PRO A 6 -3.04 -11.72 -16.54
CA PRO A 6 -2.09 -10.62 -16.32
C PRO A 6 -1.05 -11.01 -15.28
N TRP A 7 0.21 -10.60 -15.48
CA TRP A 7 1.20 -10.81 -14.44
C TRP A 7 1.01 -9.85 -13.24
N LEU A 8 0.46 -8.65 -13.52
CA LEU A 8 0.21 -7.60 -12.52
C LEU A 8 -1.18 -6.99 -12.71
N THR A 9 -1.92 -6.80 -11.62
CA THR A 9 -3.03 -5.84 -11.55
C THR A 9 -2.59 -4.63 -10.74
N VAL A 10 -2.59 -3.45 -11.35
CA VAL A 10 -2.45 -2.17 -10.66
C VAL A 10 -3.85 -1.70 -10.28
N VAL A 11 -4.08 -1.46 -9.00
CA VAL A 11 -5.37 -0.97 -8.47
C VAL A 11 -5.21 0.46 -8.00
N THR A 12 -6.01 1.37 -8.54
CA THR A 12 -6.15 2.73 -8.04
C THR A 12 -7.50 2.87 -7.36
N VAL A 13 -7.50 3.20 -6.07
CA VAL A 13 -8.72 3.61 -5.37
C VAL A 13 -8.84 5.12 -5.39
N VAL A 14 -10.04 5.63 -5.67
CA VAL A 14 -10.32 7.06 -5.76
C VAL A 14 -11.63 7.40 -5.06
N LYS A 15 -11.67 8.56 -4.41
CA LYS A 15 -12.89 9.16 -3.89
C LYS A 15 -12.77 10.67 -3.98
N ASP A 16 -13.63 11.30 -4.79
CA ASP A 16 -13.74 12.76 -4.96
C ASP A 16 -12.39 13.46 -5.29
N ASP A 17 -11.44 12.73 -5.92
CA ASP A 17 -10.11 13.23 -6.29
C ASP A 17 -9.77 12.91 -7.75
N LEU A 18 -10.54 13.48 -8.68
CA LEU A 18 -10.27 13.36 -10.12
C LEU A 18 -8.88 13.90 -10.50
N PRO A 19 -8.41 15.06 -10.01
CA PRO A 19 -7.07 15.54 -10.34
C PRO A 19 -5.93 14.59 -9.89
N GLY A 20 -6.09 13.94 -8.74
CA GLY A 20 -5.17 12.92 -8.26
C GLY A 20 -5.17 11.69 -9.16
N LEU A 21 -6.36 11.19 -9.51
CA LEU A 21 -6.50 10.06 -10.44
C LEU A 21 -5.82 10.34 -11.78
N GLU A 22 -6.05 11.52 -12.38
CA GLU A 22 -5.42 11.89 -13.65
C GLU A 22 -3.89 11.90 -13.60
N LYS A 23 -3.30 12.33 -12.46
CA LYS A 23 -1.85 12.27 -12.26
C LYS A 23 -1.37 10.82 -12.21
N THR A 24 -2.06 9.97 -11.47
CA THR A 24 -1.76 8.53 -11.37
C THR A 24 -1.85 7.85 -12.73
N ILE A 25 -2.92 8.09 -13.50
CA ILE A 25 -3.07 7.58 -14.87
C ILE A 25 -1.91 8.02 -15.76
N ARG A 26 -1.53 9.30 -15.72
CA ARG A 26 -0.39 9.81 -16.52
C ARG A 26 0.92 9.12 -16.18
N SER A 27 1.16 8.80 -14.90
CA SER A 27 2.38 8.07 -14.50
C SER A 27 2.41 6.62 -15.00
N LEU A 28 1.23 6.00 -15.13
CA LEU A 28 1.08 4.65 -15.73
C LEU A 28 1.24 4.69 -17.26
N VAL A 29 0.56 5.62 -17.93
CA VAL A 29 0.68 5.79 -19.40
C VAL A 29 2.13 6.05 -19.83
N GLY A 30 2.90 6.73 -18.97
CA GLY A 30 4.31 7.02 -19.20
C GLY A 30 5.26 5.82 -19.03
N GLN A 31 4.79 4.64 -18.65
CA GLN A 31 5.65 3.46 -18.49
C GLN A 31 6.10 2.90 -19.84
N VAL A 32 7.33 2.40 -19.89
CA VAL A 32 7.96 1.88 -21.12
C VAL A 32 7.29 0.61 -21.60
N ASP A 33 6.86 -0.25 -20.66
CA ASP A 33 6.19 -1.52 -20.97
C ASP A 33 5.02 -1.76 -20.00
N LEU A 34 3.86 -2.02 -20.58
CA LEU A 34 2.64 -2.38 -19.85
C LEU A 34 2.06 -3.73 -20.34
N ALA A 35 2.86 -4.53 -21.08
CA ALA A 35 2.41 -5.83 -21.55
C ALA A 35 2.05 -6.74 -20.37
N GLY A 36 0.85 -7.32 -20.42
CA GLY A 36 0.34 -8.18 -19.34
C GLY A 36 0.01 -7.46 -18.03
N VAL A 37 -0.10 -6.12 -18.05
CA VAL A 37 -0.58 -5.33 -16.91
C VAL A 37 -2.05 -5.04 -17.06
N GLU A 38 -2.84 -5.38 -16.06
CA GLU A 38 -4.23 -4.96 -15.90
C GLU A 38 -4.28 -3.69 -15.04
N TYR A 39 -5.02 -2.69 -15.47
CA TYR A 39 -5.28 -1.50 -14.67
C TYR A 39 -6.73 -1.46 -14.21
N LEU A 40 -6.97 -1.32 -12.92
CA LEU A 40 -8.30 -1.32 -12.31
C LEU A 40 -8.48 -0.07 -11.43
N VAL A 41 -9.45 0.76 -11.77
CA VAL A 41 -9.88 1.90 -10.96
C VAL A 41 -11.12 1.51 -10.18
N VAL A 42 -11.05 1.64 -8.86
CA VAL A 42 -12.18 1.46 -7.94
C VAL A 42 -12.56 2.81 -7.38
N ASP A 43 -13.72 3.27 -7.78
CA ASP A 43 -14.25 4.60 -7.43
C ASP A 43 -15.29 4.52 -6.32
N SER A 44 -15.23 5.44 -5.38
CA SER A 44 -16.22 5.64 -4.32
C SER A 44 -16.74 7.10 -4.27
N SER A 45 -16.59 7.84 -5.37
CA SER A 45 -17.05 9.23 -5.47
C SER A 45 -18.56 9.32 -5.57
N GLU A 46 -19.12 10.45 -5.14
CA GLU A 46 -20.55 10.74 -5.31
C GLU A 46 -20.91 10.89 -6.78
N ASN A 47 -20.03 11.53 -7.58
CA ASN A 47 -20.17 11.64 -9.04
C ASN A 47 -19.16 10.76 -9.74
N SER A 48 -19.49 9.50 -9.92
CA SER A 48 -18.62 8.50 -10.58
C SER A 48 -18.49 8.69 -12.09
N THR A 49 -19.39 9.43 -12.74
CA THR A 49 -19.39 9.60 -14.21
C THR A 49 -18.11 10.27 -14.71
N THR A 50 -17.61 11.27 -14.00
CA THR A 50 -16.36 11.96 -14.38
C THR A 50 -15.14 11.07 -14.25
N VAL A 51 -15.10 10.25 -13.20
CA VAL A 51 -14.04 9.25 -12.98
C VAL A 51 -14.08 8.17 -14.04
N GLU A 52 -15.27 7.62 -14.33
CA GLU A 52 -15.46 6.61 -15.38
C GLU A 52 -15.02 7.13 -16.76
N THR A 53 -15.37 8.38 -17.07
CA THR A 53 -14.98 9.04 -18.33
C THR A 53 -13.45 9.16 -18.40
N ALA A 54 -12.79 9.65 -17.35
CA ALA A 54 -11.34 9.77 -17.32
C ALA A 54 -10.61 8.42 -17.49
N VAL A 55 -11.18 7.33 -16.94
CA VAL A 55 -10.64 5.97 -17.16
C VAL A 55 -10.82 5.52 -18.59
N LYS A 56 -12.00 5.74 -19.19
CA LYS A 56 -12.29 5.36 -20.59
C LYS A 56 -11.46 6.15 -21.60
N ASP A 57 -11.23 7.43 -21.33
CA ASP A 57 -10.44 8.32 -22.18
C ASP A 57 -8.93 8.14 -21.97
N SER A 58 -8.54 7.35 -20.98
CA SER A 58 -7.13 7.01 -20.76
C SER A 58 -6.60 6.17 -21.93
N LEU A 59 -5.34 6.37 -22.29
CA LEU A 59 -4.68 5.58 -23.31
C LEU A 59 -4.34 4.14 -22.88
N LEU A 60 -4.85 3.68 -21.73
CA LEU A 60 -4.62 2.35 -21.17
C LEU A 60 -5.67 1.38 -21.70
N ALA A 61 -5.29 0.59 -22.70
CA ALA A 61 -6.20 -0.35 -23.36
C ALA A 61 -6.82 -1.43 -22.44
N SER A 62 -6.20 -1.67 -21.27
CA SER A 62 -6.66 -2.64 -20.27
C SER A 62 -7.32 -1.99 -19.06
N ALA A 63 -7.62 -0.68 -19.10
CA ALA A 63 -8.22 0.02 -17.98
C ALA A 63 -9.67 -0.45 -17.74
N LEU A 64 -9.92 -0.84 -16.50
CA LEU A 64 -11.23 -1.25 -16.01
C LEU A 64 -11.70 -0.24 -14.96
N PHE A 65 -13.00 0.02 -14.96
CA PHE A 65 -13.65 0.86 -13.97
C PHE A 65 -14.67 0.05 -13.17
N SER A 66 -14.69 0.27 -11.85
CA SER A 66 -15.69 -0.29 -10.95
C SER A 66 -16.07 0.73 -9.89
N TRP A 67 -17.36 0.95 -9.70
CA TRP A 67 -17.84 1.76 -8.56
C TRP A 67 -18.13 0.87 -7.35
N CYS A 68 -17.81 1.36 -6.16
CA CYS A 68 -18.22 0.72 -4.91
C CYS A 68 -18.70 1.76 -3.89
N GLU A 69 -19.60 1.33 -3.01
CA GLU A 69 -20.12 2.18 -1.94
C GLU A 69 -18.98 2.73 -1.04
N PRO A 70 -19.01 4.02 -0.65
CA PRO A 70 -17.97 4.68 0.13
C PRO A 70 -17.95 4.20 1.59
N ARG A 71 -17.37 3.02 1.85
CA ARG A 71 -17.19 2.41 3.17
C ARG A 71 -15.74 2.52 3.70
N GLY A 72 -14.96 3.45 3.16
CA GLY A 72 -13.57 3.69 3.51
C GLY A 72 -12.58 3.07 2.51
N ILE A 73 -11.32 3.54 2.57
CA ILE A 73 -10.27 3.20 1.60
C ILE A 73 -10.03 1.69 1.51
N TYR A 74 -9.99 0.99 2.63
CA TYR A 74 -9.71 -0.45 2.65
C TYR A 74 -10.87 -1.29 2.10
N ALA A 75 -12.11 -0.80 2.19
CA ALA A 75 -13.24 -1.43 1.53
C ALA A 75 -13.09 -1.35 0.01
N ALA A 76 -12.67 -0.20 -0.53
CA ALA A 76 -12.39 -0.02 -1.94
C ALA A 76 -11.17 -0.86 -2.39
N MET A 77 -10.09 -0.92 -1.59
CA MET A 77 -8.94 -1.78 -1.87
C MET A 77 -9.34 -3.26 -1.92
N ASN A 78 -10.21 -3.73 -1.02
CA ASN A 78 -10.75 -5.10 -1.04
C ASN A 78 -11.67 -5.35 -2.25
N ALA A 79 -12.46 -4.37 -2.68
CA ALA A 79 -13.21 -4.48 -3.93
C ALA A 79 -12.26 -4.67 -5.11
N GLY A 80 -11.17 -3.89 -5.17
CA GLY A 80 -10.10 -4.09 -6.14
C GLY A 80 -9.47 -5.48 -6.06
N LEU A 81 -9.16 -5.98 -4.84
CA LEU A 81 -8.62 -7.33 -4.65
C LEU A 81 -9.56 -8.42 -5.19
N SER A 82 -10.86 -8.26 -5.01
CA SER A 82 -11.85 -9.24 -5.50
C SER A 82 -11.93 -9.28 -7.02
N LEU A 83 -11.70 -8.17 -7.68
CA LEU A 83 -11.77 -8.01 -9.15
C LEU A 83 -10.45 -8.29 -9.86
N ALA A 84 -9.31 -8.14 -9.17
CA ALA A 84 -7.99 -8.31 -9.72
C ALA A 84 -7.79 -9.71 -10.31
N ARG A 85 -7.24 -9.80 -11.55
CA ARG A 85 -6.94 -11.05 -12.24
C ARG A 85 -5.45 -11.35 -12.31
N GLY A 86 -4.60 -10.35 -12.03
CA GLY A 86 -3.16 -10.48 -12.08
C GLY A 86 -2.59 -11.46 -11.05
N LYS A 87 -1.51 -12.15 -11.43
CA LYS A 87 -0.72 -13.00 -10.52
C LYS A 87 -0.23 -12.21 -9.31
N TYR A 88 0.12 -10.93 -9.53
CA TYR A 88 0.47 -9.96 -8.51
C TYR A 88 -0.51 -8.79 -8.51
N ILE A 89 -0.63 -8.13 -7.35
CA ILE A 89 -1.44 -6.94 -7.16
C ILE A 89 -0.58 -5.82 -6.58
N TYR A 90 -0.79 -4.60 -7.08
CA TYR A 90 -0.13 -3.39 -6.65
C TYR A 90 -1.16 -2.28 -6.44
N TYR A 91 -1.11 -1.60 -5.30
CA TYR A 91 -1.99 -0.48 -4.99
C TYR A 91 -1.26 0.84 -5.18
N LEU A 92 -1.70 1.59 -6.17
CA LEU A 92 -1.25 2.95 -6.48
C LEU A 92 -2.47 3.87 -6.40
N ASN A 93 -2.71 4.45 -5.23
CA ASN A 93 -3.93 5.23 -4.99
C ASN A 93 -3.96 6.53 -5.80
N ALA A 94 -5.12 7.15 -5.95
CA ALA A 94 -5.23 8.44 -6.63
C ALA A 94 -4.33 9.48 -5.95
N GLY A 95 -3.50 10.16 -6.74
CA GLY A 95 -2.47 11.11 -6.29
C GLY A 95 -1.08 10.50 -6.10
N ASP A 96 -0.95 9.18 -5.93
CA ASP A 96 0.33 8.49 -5.91
C ASP A 96 0.85 8.28 -7.35
N LEU A 97 2.16 8.33 -7.55
CA LEU A 97 2.79 8.25 -8.87
C LEU A 97 3.82 7.12 -8.90
N LEU A 98 3.98 6.46 -10.05
CA LEU A 98 5.17 5.66 -10.31
C LEU A 98 6.38 6.57 -10.37
N ALA A 99 7.50 6.16 -9.78
CA ALA A 99 8.68 7.01 -9.58
C ALA A 99 9.32 7.47 -10.89
N ASP A 100 9.32 6.61 -11.91
CA ASP A 100 9.83 6.89 -13.25
C ASP A 100 9.28 5.92 -14.30
N PRO A 101 9.57 6.08 -15.60
CA PRO A 101 9.00 5.25 -16.67
C PRO A 101 9.45 3.78 -16.70
N GLN A 102 10.47 3.37 -15.96
CA GLN A 102 11.01 2.00 -15.97
C GLN A 102 10.46 1.11 -14.86
N VAL A 103 9.69 1.66 -13.92
CA VAL A 103 9.25 0.95 -12.70
C VAL A 103 8.58 -0.39 -13.02
N ILE A 104 7.63 -0.42 -13.94
CA ILE A 104 6.86 -1.63 -14.26
C ILE A 104 7.76 -2.70 -14.91
N ALA A 105 8.63 -2.30 -15.83
CA ALA A 105 9.58 -3.22 -16.48
C ALA A 105 10.56 -3.82 -15.48
N ASP A 106 11.13 -3.00 -14.59
CA ASP A 106 12.05 -3.45 -13.54
C ASP A 106 11.36 -4.39 -12.55
N LEU A 107 10.13 -4.09 -12.13
CA LEU A 107 9.35 -4.98 -11.27
C LEU A 107 9.05 -6.31 -11.93
N GLN A 108 8.75 -6.33 -13.22
CA GLN A 108 8.52 -7.57 -13.96
C GLN A 108 9.77 -8.44 -13.99
N GLN A 109 10.93 -7.84 -14.20
CA GLN A 109 12.22 -8.56 -14.16
C GLN A 109 12.47 -9.15 -12.77
N ILE A 110 12.36 -8.34 -11.70
CA ILE A 110 12.57 -8.77 -10.31
C ILE A 110 11.65 -9.94 -9.96
N ILE A 111 10.39 -9.85 -10.35
CA ILE A 111 9.37 -10.88 -10.05
C ILE A 111 9.63 -12.16 -10.83
N ASN A 112 10.01 -12.06 -12.10
CA ASN A 112 10.29 -13.23 -12.94
C ASN A 112 11.51 -14.01 -12.49
N GLU A 113 12.51 -13.34 -11.93
CA GLU A 113 13.75 -13.98 -11.43
C GLU A 113 13.52 -14.76 -10.12
N ALA A 114 12.67 -14.27 -9.21
CA ALA A 114 12.58 -14.80 -7.84
C ALA A 114 11.20 -15.37 -7.46
N GLU A 115 10.15 -15.05 -8.21
CA GLU A 115 8.75 -15.41 -7.91
C GLU A 115 8.34 -15.22 -6.44
N PRO A 116 8.63 -14.07 -5.81
CA PRO A 116 8.43 -13.86 -4.38
C PRO A 116 6.95 -13.86 -3.99
N VAL A 117 6.67 -14.08 -2.70
CA VAL A 117 5.31 -13.86 -2.15
C VAL A 117 4.96 -12.38 -2.20
N TRP A 118 5.93 -11.52 -1.90
CA TRP A 118 5.80 -10.08 -1.99
C TRP A 118 7.16 -9.41 -2.18
N VAL A 119 7.13 -8.25 -2.83
CA VAL A 119 8.28 -7.38 -3.08
C VAL A 119 8.08 -6.08 -2.32
N VAL A 120 9.12 -5.58 -1.73
CA VAL A 120 9.14 -4.25 -1.09
C VAL A 120 10.29 -3.45 -1.67
N GLY A 121 9.95 -2.34 -2.32
CA GLY A 121 10.91 -1.35 -2.78
C GLY A 121 10.83 -0.05 -1.99
N GLN A 122 11.64 0.91 -2.41
CA GLN A 122 11.66 2.23 -1.81
C GLN A 122 10.50 3.08 -2.34
N VAL A 123 10.10 4.07 -1.54
CA VAL A 123 9.16 5.11 -1.95
C VAL A 123 9.78 6.48 -1.70
N GLU A 124 9.53 7.40 -2.60
CA GLU A 124 9.86 8.81 -2.41
C GLU A 124 8.68 9.51 -1.76
N ILE A 125 8.93 10.17 -0.63
CA ILE A 125 7.94 10.92 0.13
C ILE A 125 8.17 12.40 -0.17
N SER A 126 7.17 13.05 -0.75
CA SER A 126 7.20 14.48 -1.05
C SER A 126 6.39 15.24 0.00
N GLU A 127 7.04 16.13 0.72
CA GLU A 127 6.39 17.02 1.68
C GLU A 127 5.78 18.24 0.98
N ALA A 128 4.78 18.86 1.59
CA ALA A 128 4.20 20.13 1.10
C ALA A 128 5.23 21.27 1.03
N SER A 129 6.33 21.17 1.77
CA SER A 129 7.49 22.10 1.71
C SER A 129 8.31 21.98 0.44
N GLY A 130 8.06 20.98 -0.42
CA GLY A 130 8.87 20.62 -1.59
C GLY A 130 10.10 19.79 -1.25
N LYS A 131 10.29 19.41 0.02
CA LYS A 131 11.36 18.50 0.42
C LYS A 131 10.96 17.07 0.09
N THR A 132 11.89 16.30 -0.48
CA THR A 132 11.72 14.88 -0.75
C THR A 132 12.63 14.03 0.13
N ALA A 133 12.16 12.86 0.50
CA ALA A 133 12.93 11.86 1.23
C ALA A 133 12.60 10.47 0.71
N VAL A 134 13.61 9.64 0.51
CA VAL A 134 13.41 8.24 0.14
C VAL A 134 13.24 7.40 1.40
N SER A 135 12.29 6.47 1.40
CA SER A 135 12.08 5.54 2.50
C SER A 135 13.33 4.69 2.72
N LYS A 136 13.59 4.34 3.97
CA LYS A 136 14.75 3.50 4.29
C LYS A 136 14.53 2.09 3.79
N SER A 137 15.56 1.50 3.19
CA SER A 137 15.68 0.07 3.04
C SER A 137 15.99 -0.56 4.41
N TRP A 138 15.40 -1.70 4.71
CA TRP A 138 15.61 -2.43 5.98
C TRP A 138 16.16 -3.83 5.71
N ASP A 139 16.99 -4.31 6.60
CA ASP A 139 17.21 -5.76 6.72
C ASP A 139 15.97 -6.39 7.38
N TYR A 140 14.97 -6.66 6.55
CA TYR A 140 13.67 -7.12 7.01
C TYR A 140 13.75 -8.44 7.77
N HIS A 141 14.67 -9.33 7.36
CA HIS A 141 14.84 -10.63 8.02
C HIS A 141 15.21 -10.49 9.50
N THR A 142 16.14 -9.59 9.83
CA THR A 142 16.63 -9.40 11.20
C THR A 142 15.81 -8.36 11.97
N GLU A 143 15.28 -7.34 11.32
CA GLU A 143 14.68 -6.18 11.97
C GLU A 143 13.15 -6.24 12.08
N LYS A 144 12.45 -7.11 11.32
CA LYS A 144 10.98 -7.10 11.20
C LYS A 144 10.22 -7.02 12.53
N LYS A 145 10.66 -7.79 13.55
CA LYS A 145 10.00 -7.79 14.87
C LYS A 145 10.07 -6.42 15.55
N ALA A 146 11.25 -5.79 15.50
CA ALA A 146 11.47 -4.47 16.07
C ALA A 146 10.75 -3.38 15.27
N LEU A 147 10.68 -3.51 13.95
CA LEU A 147 9.97 -2.60 13.06
C LEU A 147 8.47 -2.61 13.37
N PHE A 148 7.82 -3.78 13.29
CA PHE A 148 6.39 -3.88 13.60
C PHE A 148 6.06 -3.47 15.03
N ALA A 149 6.93 -3.78 16.01
CA ALA A 149 6.73 -3.33 17.39
C ALA A 149 6.69 -1.81 17.51
N ARG A 150 7.41 -1.09 16.63
CA ARG A 150 7.43 0.38 16.57
C ARG A 150 6.36 0.98 15.65
N GLY A 151 5.53 0.16 15.01
CA GLY A 151 4.59 0.62 14.00
C GLY A 151 5.26 1.02 12.69
N ALA A 152 6.52 0.61 12.48
CA ALA A 152 7.20 0.76 11.20
C ALA A 152 6.95 -0.48 10.34
N PHE A 153 6.57 -0.27 9.08
CA PHE A 153 6.27 -1.33 8.13
C PHE A 153 6.44 -0.78 6.71
N PRO A 154 6.55 -1.66 5.70
CA PRO A 154 6.66 -1.22 4.32
C PRO A 154 5.43 -0.42 3.88
N PRO A 155 5.61 0.78 3.30
CA PRO A 155 4.49 1.53 2.75
C PRO A 155 3.86 0.73 1.60
N HIS A 156 2.53 0.73 1.52
CA HIS A 156 1.82 -0.03 0.50
C HIS A 156 2.15 0.45 -0.92
N GLN A 157 2.50 1.73 -1.10
CA GLN A 157 2.94 2.32 -2.37
C GLN A 157 4.27 1.72 -2.88
N GLY A 158 5.05 1.13 -2.03
CA GLY A 158 6.28 0.40 -2.38
C GLY A 158 6.13 -1.11 -2.34
N THR A 159 4.91 -1.63 -2.22
CA THR A 159 4.68 -3.06 -1.94
C THR A 159 3.86 -3.73 -3.03
N ILE A 160 4.42 -4.76 -3.68
CA ILE A 160 3.74 -5.60 -4.65
C ILE A 160 3.55 -6.99 -4.05
N ILE A 161 2.35 -7.54 -4.11
CA ILE A 161 1.99 -8.76 -3.38
C ILE A 161 1.43 -9.79 -4.36
N ARG A 162 1.77 -11.06 -4.18
CA ARG A 162 1.09 -12.14 -4.88
C ARG A 162 -0.39 -12.12 -4.50
N THR A 163 -1.26 -12.01 -5.49
CA THR A 163 -2.70 -11.76 -5.30
C THR A 163 -3.35 -12.82 -4.41
N ASP A 164 -3.03 -14.09 -4.65
CA ASP A 164 -3.56 -15.20 -3.85
C ASP A 164 -3.07 -15.17 -2.40
N SER A 165 -1.83 -14.72 -2.17
CA SER A 165 -1.30 -14.60 -0.81
C SER A 165 -2.00 -13.49 -0.03
N LEU A 166 -2.32 -12.36 -0.67
CA LEU A 166 -3.11 -11.30 -0.03
C LEU A 166 -4.55 -11.76 0.24
N ARG A 167 -5.17 -12.49 -0.69
CA ARG A 167 -6.50 -13.11 -0.47
C ARG A 167 -6.49 -14.10 0.68
N ALA A 168 -5.48 -14.98 0.74
CA ALA A 168 -5.32 -15.95 1.83
C ALA A 168 -5.07 -15.28 3.20
N ALA A 169 -4.42 -14.13 3.22
CA ALA A 169 -4.26 -13.30 4.42
C ALA A 169 -5.55 -12.59 4.85
N GLY A 170 -6.62 -12.66 4.05
CA GLY A 170 -7.92 -12.01 4.31
C GLY A 170 -8.04 -10.59 3.76
N GLY A 171 -7.10 -10.16 2.92
CA GLY A 171 -7.07 -8.80 2.36
C GLY A 171 -6.80 -7.74 3.43
N PHE A 172 -7.46 -6.60 3.31
CA PHE A 172 -7.39 -5.49 4.26
C PHE A 172 -8.56 -5.57 5.24
N ASP A 173 -8.29 -5.88 6.51
CA ASP A 173 -9.33 -6.04 7.53
C ASP A 173 -10.01 -4.69 7.84
N ALA A 174 -11.26 -4.55 7.38
CA ALA A 174 -12.05 -3.32 7.47
C ALA A 174 -12.37 -2.85 8.90
N LYS A 175 -12.03 -3.64 9.93
CA LYS A 175 -12.11 -3.18 11.32
C LYS A 175 -11.06 -2.10 11.64
N TYR A 176 -9.97 -2.03 10.86
CA TYR A 176 -8.97 -0.98 10.97
C TYR A 176 -9.30 0.13 9.98
N SER A 177 -9.48 1.34 10.49
CA SER A 177 -9.84 2.49 9.66
C SER A 177 -8.62 3.15 9.00
N ILE A 178 -7.41 2.94 9.56
CA ILE A 178 -6.18 3.61 9.17
C ILE A 178 -5.02 2.64 8.92
N SER A 179 -5.05 1.46 9.53
CA SER A 179 -3.87 0.59 9.64
C SER A 179 -4.13 -0.85 9.14
N ALA A 180 -5.07 -1.04 8.20
CA ALA A 180 -5.31 -2.37 7.65
C ALA A 180 -4.15 -2.86 6.77
N ASP A 181 -3.42 -1.94 6.13
CA ASP A 181 -2.17 -2.21 5.41
C ASP A 181 -1.06 -2.73 6.34
N TYR A 182 -0.92 -2.12 7.53
CA TYR A 182 -0.04 -2.65 8.58
C TYR A 182 -0.43 -4.09 8.98
N ALA A 183 -1.71 -4.34 9.21
CA ALA A 183 -2.21 -5.67 9.59
C ALA A 183 -1.97 -6.71 8.47
N ALA A 184 -2.18 -6.33 7.21
CA ALA A 184 -1.91 -7.15 6.05
C ALA A 184 -0.40 -7.47 5.93
N ALA A 185 0.47 -6.45 6.02
CA ALA A 185 1.92 -6.63 5.99
C ALA A 185 2.41 -7.52 7.14
N LEU A 186 1.87 -7.35 8.35
CA LEU A 186 2.19 -8.23 9.50
C LEU A 186 1.78 -9.68 9.23
N SER A 187 0.59 -9.91 8.67
CA SER A 187 0.09 -11.25 8.33
C SER A 187 0.96 -11.92 7.26
N LEU A 188 1.32 -11.18 6.21
CA LEU A 188 2.23 -11.66 5.16
C LEU A 188 3.61 -12.00 5.71
N SER A 189 4.12 -11.19 6.66
CA SER A 189 5.43 -11.41 7.29
C SER A 189 5.53 -12.71 8.10
N LEU A 190 4.39 -13.29 8.47
CA LEU A 190 4.33 -14.61 9.13
C LEU A 190 4.40 -15.77 8.12
N VAL A 191 4.10 -15.50 6.85
CA VAL A 191 4.14 -16.50 5.77
C VAL A 191 5.51 -16.50 5.10
N SER A 192 6.03 -15.32 4.76
CA SER A 192 7.31 -15.15 4.06
C SER A 192 7.90 -13.78 4.34
N ASP A 193 9.22 -13.67 4.35
CA ASP A 193 9.88 -12.37 4.26
C ASP A 193 9.72 -11.81 2.84
N PRO A 194 9.64 -10.48 2.66
CA PRO A 194 9.61 -9.86 1.34
C PRO A 194 10.95 -10.00 0.63
N LEU A 195 10.90 -10.00 -0.69
CA LEU A 195 12.05 -9.65 -1.50
C LEU A 195 12.25 -8.13 -1.40
N MET A 196 13.32 -7.71 -0.75
CA MET A 196 13.68 -6.29 -0.65
C MET A 196 14.44 -5.85 -1.90
N THR A 197 14.13 -4.66 -2.41
CA THR A 197 14.86 -4.03 -3.50
C THR A 197 15.11 -2.56 -3.20
N ASP A 198 16.25 -2.03 -3.66
CA ASP A 198 16.57 -0.60 -3.57
C ASP A 198 15.90 0.22 -4.69
N ARG A 199 15.08 -0.43 -5.55
CA ARG A 199 14.30 0.25 -6.58
C ARG A 199 13.27 1.18 -5.94
N THR A 200 13.31 2.47 -6.27
CA THR A 200 12.24 3.40 -5.94
C THR A 200 11.04 3.11 -6.85
N ILE A 201 9.91 2.72 -6.24
CA ILE A 201 8.72 2.26 -6.97
C ILE A 201 7.74 3.41 -7.17
N ALA A 202 7.49 4.18 -6.12
CA ALA A 202 6.49 5.23 -6.14
C ALA A 202 6.95 6.51 -5.48
N THR A 203 6.31 7.60 -5.86
CA THR A 203 6.34 8.88 -5.15
C THR A 203 4.94 9.15 -4.60
N PHE A 204 4.83 9.46 -3.32
CA PHE A 204 3.59 9.89 -2.72
C PHE A 204 3.74 11.19 -1.93
N PHE A 205 2.64 11.93 -1.78
CA PHE A 205 2.64 13.21 -1.10
C PHE A 205 2.21 13.04 0.35
N GLU A 206 3.03 13.55 1.28
CA GLU A 206 2.72 13.50 2.71
C GLU A 206 1.49 14.38 3.04
N GLY A 207 0.61 13.90 3.92
CA GLY A 207 -0.59 14.66 4.34
C GLY A 207 -1.83 13.78 4.52
N GLY A 208 -1.68 12.47 4.44
CA GLY A 208 -2.79 11.53 4.57
C GLY A 208 -3.32 11.38 6.00
N VAL A 209 -4.50 10.75 6.13
CA VAL A 209 -5.25 10.50 7.36
C VAL A 209 -4.40 9.87 8.48
N SER A 210 -3.43 9.03 8.14
CA SER A 210 -2.54 8.37 9.11
C SER A 210 -1.62 9.35 9.85
N THR A 211 -1.23 10.44 9.17
CA THR A 211 -0.40 11.50 9.77
C THR A 211 -1.22 12.36 10.72
N GLU A 212 -2.44 12.68 10.37
CA GLU A 212 -3.35 13.48 11.20
C GLU A 212 -3.84 12.68 12.42
N ARG A 213 -4.25 11.44 12.20
CA ARG A 213 -4.81 10.55 13.22
C ARG A 213 -3.80 9.54 13.77
N TRP A 214 -2.55 9.97 13.98
CA TRP A 214 -1.46 9.10 14.40
C TRP A 214 -1.74 8.31 15.70
N GLN A 215 -2.52 8.85 16.64
CA GLN A 215 -2.90 8.16 17.89
C GLN A 215 -3.77 6.94 17.61
N ASP A 216 -4.71 7.08 16.67
CA ASP A 216 -5.57 5.98 16.24
C ASP A 216 -4.75 4.92 15.50
N SER A 217 -3.81 5.34 14.63
CA SER A 217 -2.89 4.42 13.97
C SER A 217 -2.12 3.56 14.99
N PHE A 218 -1.57 4.17 16.04
CA PHE A 218 -0.84 3.43 17.09
C PHE A 218 -1.73 2.46 17.86
N ARG A 219 -2.98 2.82 18.14
CA ARG A 219 -3.95 1.92 18.77
C ARG A 219 -4.27 0.73 17.87
N GLU A 220 -4.50 0.98 16.58
CA GLU A 220 -4.78 -0.06 15.60
C GLU A 220 -3.56 -0.98 15.39
N PHE A 221 -2.32 -0.46 15.32
CA PHE A 221 -1.10 -1.28 15.28
C PHE A 221 -1.01 -2.22 16.47
N HIS A 222 -1.25 -1.72 17.69
CA HIS A 222 -1.22 -2.55 18.89
C HIS A 222 -2.32 -3.61 18.86
N GLN A 223 -3.54 -3.26 18.44
CA GLN A 223 -4.65 -4.19 18.29
C GLN A 223 -4.33 -5.27 17.25
N ALA A 224 -3.79 -4.90 16.08
CA ALA A 224 -3.39 -5.83 15.04
C ALA A 224 -2.35 -6.83 15.55
N ARG A 225 -1.28 -6.36 16.20
CA ARG A 225 -0.26 -7.27 16.78
C ARG A 225 -0.86 -8.25 17.79
N ARG A 226 -1.75 -7.80 18.66
CA ARG A 226 -2.38 -8.68 19.64
C ARG A 226 -3.27 -9.74 19.01
N LEU A 227 -4.00 -9.39 17.97
CA LEU A 227 -4.93 -10.31 17.30
C LEU A 227 -4.21 -11.29 16.38
N ILE A 228 -3.17 -10.83 15.68
CA ILE A 228 -2.43 -11.63 14.72
C ILE A 228 -1.36 -12.49 15.42
N LEU A 229 -0.53 -11.91 16.29
CA LEU A 229 0.56 -12.62 16.97
C LEU A 229 0.10 -13.42 18.19
N LYS A 230 -1.06 -13.10 18.75
CA LYS A 230 -1.66 -13.75 19.93
C LYS A 230 -0.67 -13.96 21.08
N PRO A 231 0.06 -12.91 21.52
CA PRO A 231 1.07 -13.04 22.55
C PRO A 231 0.46 -13.52 23.87
N ARG A 232 1.15 -14.46 24.58
CA ARG A 232 0.69 -15.03 25.84
C ARG A 232 1.71 -14.79 26.97
N GLY A 233 1.24 -14.74 28.22
CA GLY A 233 2.11 -14.63 29.39
C GLY A 233 3.02 -13.41 29.33
N PHE A 234 4.32 -13.62 29.58
CA PHE A 234 5.33 -12.57 29.62
C PHE A 234 5.44 -11.78 28.31
N THR A 235 5.27 -12.44 27.14
CA THR A 235 5.29 -11.74 25.84
C THR A 235 4.17 -10.71 25.70
N SER A 236 3.02 -10.93 26.32
CA SER A 236 1.93 -9.95 26.36
C SER A 236 2.27 -8.70 27.19
N LEU A 237 3.02 -8.86 28.27
CA LEU A 237 3.50 -7.74 29.09
C LEU A 237 4.55 -6.92 28.35
N VAL A 238 5.49 -7.59 27.68
CA VAL A 238 6.50 -6.94 26.84
C VAL A 238 5.86 -6.13 25.73
N GLU A 239 4.83 -6.68 25.05
CA GLU A 239 4.09 -5.99 23.99
C GLU A 239 3.40 -4.70 24.51
N ARG A 240 2.78 -4.77 25.69
CA ARG A 240 2.15 -3.60 26.32
C ARG A 240 3.18 -2.53 26.71
N PHE A 241 4.35 -2.95 27.21
CA PHE A 241 5.45 -2.04 27.55
C PHE A 241 6.00 -1.32 26.31
N HIS A 242 6.25 -2.07 25.23
CA HIS A 242 6.68 -1.49 23.94
C HIS A 242 5.66 -0.49 23.40
N TYR A 243 4.39 -0.81 23.43
CA TYR A 243 3.33 0.11 23.02
C TYR A 243 3.38 1.41 23.84
N GLY A 244 3.41 1.33 25.18
CA GLY A 244 3.44 2.49 26.05
C GLY A 244 4.68 3.37 25.83
N LYS A 245 5.86 2.76 25.72
CA LYS A 245 7.12 3.46 25.46
C LYS A 245 7.08 4.19 24.12
N HIS A 246 6.62 3.54 23.07
CA HIS A 246 6.54 4.13 21.72
C HIS A 246 5.53 5.25 21.64
N PHE A 247 4.32 5.04 22.19
CA PHE A 247 3.30 6.07 22.27
C PHE A 247 3.83 7.33 22.97
N ALA A 248 4.48 7.15 24.12
CA ALA A 248 5.06 8.26 24.88
C ALA A 248 6.16 8.98 24.09
N SER A 249 7.04 8.27 23.40
CA SER A 249 8.13 8.88 22.62
C SER A 249 7.62 9.74 21.46
N VAL A 250 6.61 9.27 20.74
CA VAL A 250 6.00 10.02 19.63
C VAL A 250 5.20 11.21 20.16
N TRP A 251 4.48 11.03 21.26
CA TRP A 251 3.74 12.11 21.91
C TRP A 251 4.67 13.25 22.34
N LEU A 252 5.79 12.92 23.00
CA LEU A 252 6.83 13.88 23.41
C LEU A 252 7.43 14.60 22.21
N ALA A 253 7.85 13.87 21.16
CA ALA A 253 8.47 14.47 19.98
C ALA A 253 7.54 15.45 19.26
N ARG A 254 6.23 15.19 19.24
CA ARG A 254 5.24 16.09 18.61
C ARG A 254 4.91 17.32 19.46
N ASN A 255 4.92 17.19 20.79
CA ASN A 255 4.62 18.33 21.66
C ASN A 255 5.82 19.28 21.83
N ILE A 256 7.06 18.76 21.82
CA ILE A 256 8.28 19.60 21.84
C ILE A 256 8.43 20.43 20.56
N ARG A 257 7.95 19.94 19.41
CA ARG A 257 8.00 20.70 18.15
C ARG A 257 6.92 21.78 18.02
N ARG A 258 5.94 21.81 18.93
CA ARG A 258 4.85 22.79 18.96
C ARG A 258 5.05 23.91 19.97
N SER A 259 6.03 23.80 20.85
CA SER A 259 6.51 24.84 21.76
C SER A 259 7.76 25.52 21.20
#